data_906c2fb1e68031409da5ee34a02ebc99
#
_entry.id   906c2fb1e68031409da5ee34a02ebc99
#
_cell.length_a   1.000
_cell.length_b   1.000
_cell.length_c   1.000
_cell.angle_alpha   90.00
_cell.angle_beta   90.00
_cell.angle_gamma   90.00
#
_symmetry.space_group_name_H-M   'P 1'
#
loop_
_entity.id
_entity.type
_entity.pdbx_description
1 polymer ?
#
loop_
_entity_poly.entity_id
_entity_poly.type
_entity_poly.pdbx_seq_one_letter_code
_entity_poly.pdbx_strand_id
1 'polypeptide(L)'
;MTHKRTTLAALLGTSLLLCACGSLTPTPYTQDEIRNRIASDRQKMFAEQEPVAGPISFHEAAARALKYNLDYRLKLMESALSRSLYDVSKFDMLPRLVANAGYLSRSNTAGGISEGIDVATGKPDGTVSLRPSTATEDDRRLAGLTLSWNVLDFGVSYYRAQQKADQILMAEERRRKVVQNVLQDVRNAYWRALGAQRLINDVNDLVARASKALIAARKAEDQGLLPRQQALAYQRALLDAVSLMNLRRQDLEFARAELAALMSLPPGTPFVLADTEEPIVAALPADAETLELIALERRPEIMEEWYRKRVTANDIRIAKAQVWPNLSLEAGPLYDSNKYLYNNNWSEAGLRLSFNLLKLLQWPALDEAQANQERTDETRRIALSMAILTQVHVGRQRYELALSELNFAEEIMRVDGRLLQYAKAAASTSVDSELEVIRAEARWLLARYQRQAAYSNAQAAWGRLYNSIGYDVMPDAIESHDIQTLAGEIRKTMADWEKAGLRPAETPAPAQAAG
;
A
#
# COMPACT_ATOMS: atom_id res chain seq x y z
N MET A 1 66.34 12.50 19.16
CA MET A 1 65.98 11.81 17.87
C MET A 1 64.62 11.14 17.87
N THR A 2 63.95 11.03 18.99
CA THR A 2 62.58 10.36 19.13
C THR A 2 61.38 11.21 18.69
N HIS A 3 61.45 12.55 18.80
CA HIS A 3 60.38 13.45 18.39
C HIS A 3 60.09 13.51 16.87
N LYS A 4 61.08 13.28 16.01
CA LYS A 4 60.88 13.28 14.55
C LYS A 4 60.15 12.03 14.02
N ARG A 5 60.20 10.91 14.76
CA ARG A 5 59.53 9.66 14.35
C ARG A 5 58.05 9.66 14.69
N THR A 6 57.64 10.32 15.79
CA THR A 6 56.23 10.42 16.18
C THR A 6 55.44 11.41 15.30
N THR A 7 56.07 12.51 14.87
CA THR A 7 55.44 13.45 13.93
C THR A 7 55.28 12.86 12.52
N LEU A 8 56.25 12.02 12.09
CA LEU A 8 56.15 11.35 10.78
C LEU A 8 55.04 10.27 10.78
N ALA A 9 54.86 9.53 11.89
CA ALA A 9 53.81 8.54 12.03
C ALA A 9 52.40 9.18 12.12
N ALA A 10 52.27 10.34 12.77
CA ALA A 10 51.03 11.11 12.82
C ALA A 10 50.64 11.70 11.45
N LEU A 11 51.62 12.21 10.69
CA LEU A 11 51.42 12.72 9.33
C LEU A 11 51.06 11.61 8.33
N LEU A 12 51.66 10.42 8.46
CA LEU A 12 51.28 9.24 7.66
C LEU A 12 49.89 8.72 8.01
N GLY A 13 49.47 8.74 9.29
CA GLY A 13 48.13 8.36 9.72
C GLY A 13 47.04 9.32 9.21
N THR A 14 47.31 10.64 9.22
CA THR A 14 46.37 11.64 8.67
C THR A 14 46.29 11.61 7.15
N SER A 15 47.36 11.30 6.44
CA SER A 15 47.35 11.16 4.98
C SER A 15 46.58 9.90 4.51
N LEU A 16 46.62 8.80 5.29
CA LEU A 16 45.82 7.60 5.03
C LEU A 16 44.31 7.82 5.25
N LEU A 17 43.94 8.66 6.22
CA LEU A 17 42.52 9.02 6.45
C LEU A 17 41.95 9.96 5.39
N LEU A 18 42.78 10.81 4.79
CA LEU A 18 42.36 11.70 3.70
C LEU A 18 42.22 11.00 2.34
N CYS A 19 42.91 9.87 2.11
CA CYS A 19 42.72 9.05 0.92
C CYS A 19 41.43 8.19 0.95
N ALA A 20 40.75 8.04 2.12
CA ALA A 20 39.52 7.31 2.24
C ALA A 20 38.27 8.10 1.79
N CYS A 21 38.40 9.42 1.52
CA CYS A 21 37.37 10.19 0.84
C CYS A 21 37.46 9.98 -0.68
N GLY A 22 37.45 8.70 -1.12
CA GLY A 22 37.20 8.37 -2.51
C GLY A 22 35.87 8.96 -2.92
N SER A 23 35.84 9.70 -4.01
CA SER A 23 34.57 10.20 -4.60
C SER A 23 33.62 9.03 -4.74
N LEU A 24 32.51 9.05 -3.99
CA LEU A 24 31.39 8.12 -4.17
C LEU A 24 30.82 8.35 -5.57
N THR A 25 31.38 7.66 -6.55
CA THR A 25 30.81 7.66 -7.90
C THR A 25 29.62 6.71 -7.92
N PRO A 26 28.46 7.13 -8.47
CA PRO A 26 27.34 6.22 -8.69
C PRO A 26 27.79 5.02 -9.53
N THR A 27 27.70 3.83 -8.99
CA THR A 27 28.02 2.58 -9.70
C THR A 27 26.73 1.98 -10.23
N PRO A 28 26.46 2.02 -11.55
CA PRO A 28 25.32 1.35 -12.16
C PRO A 28 25.47 -0.17 -12.01
N TYR A 29 24.33 -0.88 -11.92
CA TYR A 29 24.34 -2.34 -11.88
C TYR A 29 24.97 -2.93 -13.14
N THR A 30 25.79 -3.96 -12.97
CA THR A 30 26.34 -4.73 -14.08
C THR A 30 25.26 -5.62 -14.70
N GLN A 31 25.47 -6.03 -15.95
CA GLN A 31 24.52 -6.93 -16.64
C GLN A 31 24.35 -8.28 -15.92
N ASP A 32 25.40 -8.78 -15.28
CA ASP A 32 25.34 -10.04 -14.53
C ASP A 32 24.57 -9.88 -13.21
N GLU A 33 24.74 -8.77 -12.49
CA GLU A 33 23.92 -8.47 -11.33
C GLU A 33 22.43 -8.33 -11.69
N ILE A 34 22.14 -7.68 -12.82
CA ILE A 34 20.76 -7.57 -13.33
C ILE A 34 20.19 -8.95 -13.64
N ARG A 35 20.94 -9.80 -14.37
CA ARG A 35 20.50 -11.17 -14.70
C ARG A 35 20.25 -12.01 -13.46
N ASN A 36 21.15 -11.96 -12.48
CA ASN A 36 21.02 -12.71 -11.23
C ASN A 36 19.80 -12.24 -10.43
N ARG A 37 19.55 -10.93 -10.35
CA ARG A 37 18.34 -10.38 -9.73
C ARG A 37 17.08 -10.84 -10.43
N ILE A 38 17.01 -10.73 -11.78
CA ILE A 38 15.86 -11.18 -12.56
C ILE A 38 15.59 -12.67 -12.31
N ALA A 39 16.63 -13.52 -12.30
CA ALA A 39 16.48 -14.95 -12.04
C ALA A 39 15.93 -15.22 -10.63
N SER A 40 16.48 -14.54 -9.61
CA SER A 40 16.01 -14.62 -8.23
C SER A 40 14.55 -14.13 -8.09
N ASP A 41 14.22 -13.01 -8.71
CA ASP A 41 12.87 -12.43 -8.61
C ASP A 41 11.84 -13.32 -9.28
N ARG A 42 12.14 -13.87 -10.48
CA ARG A 42 11.26 -14.84 -11.14
C ARG A 42 11.01 -16.10 -10.31
N GLN A 43 12.02 -16.59 -9.62
CA GLN A 43 11.87 -17.73 -8.72
C GLN A 43 10.98 -17.38 -7.51
N LYS A 44 11.21 -16.22 -6.89
CA LYS A 44 10.45 -15.77 -5.72
C LYS A 44 9.00 -15.44 -6.02
N MET A 45 8.71 -14.89 -7.22
CA MET A 45 7.34 -14.54 -7.62
C MET A 45 6.37 -15.70 -7.51
N PHE A 46 6.82 -16.94 -7.75
CA PHE A 46 5.95 -18.10 -7.86
C PHE A 46 6.32 -19.25 -6.88
N ALA A 47 7.29 -19.05 -5.98
CA ALA A 47 7.87 -20.12 -5.16
C ALA A 47 6.89 -20.75 -4.17
N GLU A 48 5.90 -20.02 -3.69
CA GLU A 48 5.02 -20.44 -2.59
C GLU A 48 3.59 -20.74 -3.06
N GLN A 49 3.37 -20.88 -4.38
CA GLN A 49 2.02 -21.05 -4.89
C GLN A 49 1.50 -22.47 -4.66
N GLU A 50 0.34 -22.57 -4.02
CA GLU A 50 -0.39 -23.83 -3.92
C GLU A 50 -0.90 -24.24 -5.31
N PRO A 51 -0.75 -25.53 -5.68
CA PRO A 51 -1.22 -26.03 -6.96
C PRO A 51 -2.74 -25.83 -7.11
N VAL A 52 -3.17 -25.65 -8.35
CA VAL A 52 -4.60 -25.61 -8.69
C VAL A 52 -5.11 -27.05 -8.73
N ALA A 53 -5.91 -27.44 -7.73
CA ALA A 53 -6.38 -28.81 -7.59
C ALA A 53 -7.66 -29.12 -8.39
N GLY A 54 -8.41 -28.11 -8.81
CA GLY A 54 -9.70 -28.29 -9.49
C GLY A 54 -10.24 -26.99 -10.08
N PRO A 55 -11.53 -26.93 -10.44
CA PRO A 55 -12.16 -25.72 -10.94
C PRO A 55 -12.16 -24.62 -9.88
N ILE A 56 -11.58 -23.48 -10.21
CA ILE A 56 -11.43 -22.32 -9.30
C ILE A 56 -12.77 -21.60 -9.16
N SER A 57 -13.30 -21.49 -7.96
CA SER A 57 -14.45 -20.66 -7.64
C SER A 57 -14.08 -19.18 -7.50
N PHE A 58 -15.06 -18.28 -7.52
CA PHE A 58 -14.83 -16.86 -7.27
C PHE A 58 -14.13 -16.62 -5.92
N HIS A 59 -14.58 -17.30 -4.87
CA HIS A 59 -14.00 -17.17 -3.53
C HIS A 59 -12.57 -17.73 -3.46
N GLU A 60 -12.28 -18.81 -4.18
CA GLU A 60 -10.90 -19.31 -4.30
C GLU A 60 -10.01 -18.34 -5.09
N ALA A 61 -10.51 -17.76 -6.19
CA ALA A 61 -9.76 -16.73 -6.93
C ALA A 61 -9.45 -15.51 -6.06
N ALA A 62 -10.42 -15.07 -5.24
CA ALA A 62 -10.25 -14.01 -4.26
C ALA A 62 -9.21 -14.38 -3.18
N ALA A 63 -9.27 -15.60 -2.63
CA ALA A 63 -8.31 -16.10 -1.65
C ALA A 63 -6.88 -16.17 -2.24
N ARG A 64 -6.73 -16.67 -3.48
CA ARG A 64 -5.44 -16.70 -4.17
C ARG A 64 -4.88 -15.30 -4.40
N ALA A 65 -5.71 -14.37 -4.85
CA ALA A 65 -5.29 -12.99 -5.04
C ALA A 65 -4.85 -12.35 -3.71
N LEU A 66 -5.61 -12.50 -2.63
CA LEU A 66 -5.23 -11.96 -1.32
C LEU A 66 -3.96 -12.61 -0.76
N LYS A 67 -3.76 -13.91 -0.99
CA LYS A 67 -2.57 -14.61 -0.49
C LYS A 67 -1.30 -14.27 -1.28
N TYR A 68 -1.40 -14.16 -2.61
CA TYR A 68 -0.24 -14.07 -3.50
C TYR A 68 -0.05 -12.72 -4.17
N ASN A 69 -1.04 -11.81 -4.13
CA ASN A 69 -0.90 -10.48 -4.72
C ASN A 69 0.22 -9.69 -4.06
N LEU A 70 1.19 -9.24 -4.87
CA LEU A 70 2.40 -8.58 -4.39
C LEU A 70 2.10 -7.18 -3.83
N ASP A 71 1.11 -6.47 -4.34
CA ASP A 71 0.72 -5.15 -3.80
C ASP A 71 0.12 -5.28 -2.39
N TYR A 72 -0.70 -6.29 -2.17
CA TYR A 72 -1.20 -6.58 -0.82
C TYR A 72 -0.08 -7.01 0.12
N ARG A 73 0.81 -7.92 -0.31
CA ARG A 73 1.98 -8.34 0.48
C ARG A 73 2.89 -7.16 0.81
N LEU A 74 3.09 -6.22 -0.11
CA LEU A 74 3.84 -4.98 0.14
C LEU A 74 3.19 -4.17 1.27
N LYS A 75 1.87 -3.95 1.22
CA LYS A 75 1.16 -3.21 2.28
C LYS A 75 1.18 -3.91 3.63
N LEU A 76 1.15 -5.23 3.64
CA LEU A 76 1.32 -6.01 4.85
C LEU A 76 2.73 -5.79 5.46
N MET A 77 3.78 -5.80 4.62
CA MET A 77 5.16 -5.53 5.08
C MET A 77 5.34 -4.06 5.53
N GLU A 78 4.72 -3.10 4.86
CA GLU A 78 4.73 -1.69 5.27
C GLU A 78 4.05 -1.51 6.65
N SER A 79 2.95 -2.22 6.92
CA SER A 79 2.31 -2.22 8.25
C SER A 79 3.21 -2.83 9.31
N ALA A 80 3.86 -3.97 9.02
CA ALA A 80 4.83 -4.59 9.91
C ALA A 80 6.04 -3.68 10.18
N LEU A 81 6.57 -3.00 9.15
CA LEU A 81 7.63 -2.01 9.28
C LEU A 81 7.20 -0.84 10.18
N SER A 82 6.00 -0.31 9.99
CA SER A 82 5.46 0.78 10.81
C SER A 82 5.40 0.38 12.30
N ARG A 83 5.02 -0.88 12.58
CA ARG A 83 5.01 -1.44 13.94
C ARG A 83 6.42 -1.55 14.51
N SER A 84 7.39 -2.04 13.73
CA SER A 84 8.79 -2.12 14.15
C SER A 84 9.39 -0.73 14.43
N LEU A 85 9.09 0.27 13.60
CA LEU A 85 9.52 1.66 13.81
C LEU A 85 8.88 2.29 15.07
N TYR A 86 7.64 1.94 15.38
CA TYR A 86 7.02 2.34 16.64
C TYR A 86 7.76 1.73 17.83
N ASP A 87 8.09 0.44 17.79
CA ASP A 87 8.82 -0.21 18.86
C ASP A 87 10.21 0.43 19.06
N VAL A 88 10.92 0.76 17.99
CA VAL A 88 12.19 1.53 18.07
C VAL A 88 11.96 2.89 18.74
N SER A 89 10.89 3.60 18.39
CA SER A 89 10.61 4.93 18.93
C SER A 89 10.37 4.96 20.45
N LYS A 90 9.99 3.82 21.06
CA LYS A 90 9.86 3.70 22.52
C LYS A 90 11.19 3.84 23.23
N PHE A 91 12.29 3.41 22.61
CA PHE A 91 13.63 3.55 23.19
C PHE A 91 14.10 5.01 23.24
N ASP A 92 13.59 5.88 22.36
CA ASP A 92 13.90 7.31 22.39
C ASP A 92 13.38 8.04 23.65
N MET A 93 12.43 7.41 24.37
CA MET A 93 11.93 7.92 25.66
C MET A 93 12.80 7.53 26.84
N LEU A 94 13.73 6.60 26.68
CA LEU A 94 14.61 6.14 27.76
C LEU A 94 15.74 7.14 28.01
N PRO A 95 16.27 7.20 29.24
CA PRO A 95 17.52 7.88 29.52
C PRO A 95 18.66 7.34 28.67
N ARG A 96 19.59 8.20 28.28
CA ARG A 96 20.79 7.80 27.53
C ARG A 96 21.90 7.41 28.50
N LEU A 97 22.46 6.23 28.32
CA LEU A 97 23.63 5.78 29.04
C LEU A 97 24.82 5.79 28.07
N VAL A 98 25.74 6.71 28.30
CA VAL A 98 26.88 6.95 27.40
C VAL A 98 28.19 6.62 28.11
N ALA A 99 28.93 5.67 27.56
CA ALA A 99 30.30 5.39 27.99
C ALA A 99 31.27 6.26 27.17
N ASN A 100 32.10 7.02 27.86
CA ASN A 100 33.12 7.88 27.28
C ASN A 100 34.51 7.36 27.70
N ALA A 101 35.43 7.30 26.74
CA ALA A 101 36.83 7.04 26.99
C ALA A 101 37.67 7.99 26.12
N GLY A 102 38.66 8.60 26.72
CA GLY A 102 39.52 9.55 26.03
C GLY A 102 40.98 9.48 26.49
N TYR A 103 41.88 9.79 25.58
CA TYR A 103 43.30 10.05 25.86
C TYR A 103 43.63 11.46 25.43
N LEU A 104 44.13 12.27 26.36
CA LEU A 104 44.57 13.64 26.13
C LEU A 104 46.07 13.68 26.27
N SER A 105 46.75 14.23 25.28
CA SER A 105 48.19 14.48 25.33
C SER A 105 48.47 15.93 24.93
N ARG A 106 49.25 16.62 25.75
CA ARG A 106 49.69 17.99 25.49
C ARG A 106 51.19 18.01 25.13
N SER A 107 51.53 18.89 24.23
CA SER A 107 52.94 19.08 23.81
C SER A 107 53.77 19.89 24.79
N ASN A 108 53.15 20.50 25.79
CA ASN A 108 53.80 21.31 26.83
C ASN A 108 53.10 21.15 28.17
N THR A 109 53.84 21.33 29.27
CA THR A 109 53.29 21.20 30.61
C THR A 109 52.29 22.32 30.92
N ALA A 110 51.11 21.93 31.41
CA ALA A 110 50.07 22.86 31.88
C ALA A 110 50.50 23.44 33.23
N GLY A 111 51.03 24.62 33.23
CA GLY A 111 51.39 25.29 34.45
C GLY A 111 51.05 26.78 34.42
N GLY A 112 50.92 27.38 35.59
CA GLY A 112 50.66 28.79 35.72
C GLY A 112 51.23 29.34 37.03
N ILE A 113 51.31 30.63 37.10
CA ILE A 113 51.55 31.39 38.36
C ILE A 113 50.23 31.90 38.87
N SER A 114 50.07 31.97 40.16
CA SER A 114 48.90 32.58 40.80
C SER A 114 49.22 34.00 41.27
N GLU A 115 48.26 34.90 41.13
CA GLU A 115 48.33 36.24 41.65
C GLU A 115 47.52 36.29 42.93
N GLY A 116 48.05 36.99 43.96
CA GLY A 116 47.39 37.19 45.24
C GLY A 116 46.13 38.03 45.05
N ILE A 117 45.13 37.74 45.86
CA ILE A 117 43.89 38.53 45.93
C ILE A 117 43.86 39.20 47.31
N ASP A 118 43.76 40.52 47.33
CA ASP A 118 43.48 41.28 48.54
C ASP A 118 42.09 40.92 49.08
N VAL A 119 42.05 40.27 50.23
CA VAL A 119 40.81 39.76 50.86
C VAL A 119 39.81 40.88 51.20
N ALA A 120 40.30 42.12 51.45
CA ALA A 120 39.43 43.25 51.78
C ALA A 120 38.75 43.87 50.56
N THR A 121 39.41 43.86 49.40
CA THR A 121 38.91 44.50 48.19
C THR A 121 38.42 43.50 47.12
N GLY A 122 38.76 42.23 47.26
CA GLY A 122 38.44 41.17 46.28
C GLY A 122 39.17 41.35 44.95
N LYS A 123 40.17 42.22 44.88
CA LYS A 123 40.95 42.53 43.67
C LYS A 123 42.32 41.89 43.71
N PRO A 124 42.97 41.61 42.57
CA PRO A 124 44.37 41.23 42.51
C PRO A 124 45.23 42.26 43.20
N ASP A 125 46.17 41.83 44.06
CA ASP A 125 47.05 42.68 44.87
C ASP A 125 48.45 42.88 44.21
N GLY A 126 48.65 42.32 43.03
CA GLY A 126 49.89 42.40 42.29
C GLY A 126 50.99 41.45 42.80
N THR A 127 50.73 40.67 43.86
CA THR A 127 51.71 39.69 44.36
C THR A 127 51.60 38.40 43.54
N VAL A 128 52.69 38.03 42.84
CA VAL A 128 52.74 36.86 41.99
C VAL A 128 53.54 35.76 42.66
N SER A 129 53.05 34.50 42.55
CA SER A 129 53.75 33.34 43.08
C SER A 129 55.15 33.21 42.39
N LEU A 130 56.22 33.07 43.19
CA LEU A 130 57.59 33.02 42.71
C LEU A 130 57.91 31.80 41.89
N ARG A 131 57.14 30.75 41.98
CA ARG A 131 57.35 29.49 41.21
C ARG A 131 56.07 29.09 40.50
N PRO A 132 56.19 28.76 39.20
CA PRO A 132 55.04 28.13 38.50
C PRO A 132 54.68 26.79 39.13
N SER A 133 53.39 26.50 39.20
CA SER A 133 52.85 25.20 39.64
C SER A 133 52.03 24.55 38.55
N THR A 134 51.95 23.24 38.58
CA THR A 134 51.08 22.45 37.70
C THR A 134 50.17 21.58 38.55
N ALA A 135 48.91 21.48 38.13
CA ALA A 135 47.90 20.58 38.71
C ALA A 135 47.36 19.60 37.69
N THR A 136 47.96 19.56 36.48
CA THR A 136 47.47 18.75 35.39
C THR A 136 48.64 18.05 34.70
N GLU A 137 48.57 16.73 34.53
CA GLU A 137 49.54 15.96 33.73
C GLU A 137 49.35 16.24 32.23
N ASP A 138 50.48 16.14 31.51
CA ASP A 138 50.48 16.34 30.06
C ASP A 138 49.76 15.21 29.33
N ASP A 139 49.81 13.99 29.87
CA ASP A 139 49.16 12.79 29.36
C ASP A 139 48.11 12.31 30.36
N ARG A 140 46.83 12.26 29.94
CA ARG A 140 45.74 11.83 30.80
C ARG A 140 44.82 10.87 30.10
N ARG A 141 44.32 9.90 30.84
CA ARG A 141 43.27 8.97 30.44
C ARG A 141 41.98 9.33 31.18
N LEU A 142 40.92 9.54 30.42
CA LEU A 142 39.60 9.85 30.93
C LEU A 142 38.70 8.69 30.63
N ALA A 143 37.87 8.32 31.59
CA ALA A 143 36.79 7.36 31.39
C ALA A 143 35.58 7.80 32.17
N GLY A 144 34.40 7.56 31.65
CA GLY A 144 33.15 7.91 32.32
C GLY A 144 31.96 7.12 31.77
N LEU A 145 31.01 6.90 32.63
CA LEU A 145 29.72 6.36 32.28
C LEU A 145 28.69 7.38 32.73
N THR A 146 28.01 8.04 31.80
CA THR A 146 27.06 9.12 32.11
C THR A 146 25.65 8.67 31.74
N LEU A 147 24.76 8.57 32.74
CA LEU A 147 23.33 8.51 32.54
C LEU A 147 22.82 9.93 32.33
N SER A 148 22.25 10.21 31.16
CA SER A 148 21.69 11.52 30.83
C SER A 148 20.20 11.37 30.51
N TRP A 149 19.37 12.14 31.20
CA TRP A 149 17.94 12.21 30.95
C TRP A 149 17.49 13.64 30.76
N ASN A 150 16.88 13.90 29.62
CA ASN A 150 16.39 15.21 29.24
C ASN A 150 14.85 15.19 29.29
N VAL A 151 14.26 15.99 30.15
CA VAL A 151 12.81 16.02 30.37
C VAL A 151 12.06 16.54 29.14
N LEU A 152 12.62 17.52 28.43
CA LEU A 152 12.03 18.04 27.21
C LEU A 152 12.10 16.99 26.08
N ASP A 153 13.25 16.32 25.91
CA ASP A 153 13.42 15.26 24.93
C ASP A 153 12.44 14.09 25.20
N PHE A 154 12.19 13.77 26.49
CA PHE A 154 11.17 12.80 26.86
C PHE A 154 9.78 13.21 26.37
N GLY A 155 9.34 14.45 26.61
CA GLY A 155 8.05 14.96 26.14
C GLY A 155 7.92 14.96 24.62
N VAL A 156 8.97 15.37 23.91
CA VAL A 156 9.03 15.32 22.44
C VAL A 156 9.01 13.86 21.94
N SER A 157 9.77 12.96 22.57
CA SER A 157 9.80 11.54 22.18
C SER A 157 8.47 10.85 22.47
N TYR A 158 7.75 11.24 23.52
CA TYR A 158 6.40 10.76 23.79
C TYR A 158 5.43 11.11 22.65
N TYR A 159 5.39 12.38 22.21
CA TYR A 159 4.54 12.77 21.07
C TYR A 159 4.98 12.08 19.76
N ARG A 160 6.27 11.89 19.54
CA ARG A 160 6.77 11.12 18.39
C ARG A 160 6.33 9.66 18.44
N ALA A 161 6.36 9.03 19.61
CA ALA A 161 5.86 7.66 19.77
C ALA A 161 4.34 7.57 19.51
N GLN A 162 3.56 8.56 19.95
CA GLN A 162 2.14 8.65 19.59
C GLN A 162 1.93 8.78 18.08
N GLN A 163 2.72 9.62 17.40
CA GLN A 163 2.67 9.72 15.94
C GLN A 163 2.97 8.38 15.26
N LYS A 164 3.97 7.65 15.76
CA LYS A 164 4.30 6.30 15.24
C LYS A 164 3.16 5.31 15.46
N ALA A 165 2.49 5.37 16.60
CA ALA A 165 1.30 4.57 16.88
C ALA A 165 0.15 4.88 15.89
N ASP A 166 -0.13 6.17 15.65
CA ASP A 166 -1.13 6.58 14.66
C ASP A 166 -0.74 6.20 13.23
N GLN A 167 0.56 6.22 12.88
CA GLN A 167 1.06 5.76 11.60
C GLN A 167 0.85 4.26 11.37
N ILE A 168 0.85 3.41 12.43
CA ILE A 168 0.46 2.00 12.33
C ILE A 168 -1.01 1.90 11.90
N LEU A 169 -1.89 2.66 12.54
CA LEU A 169 -3.32 2.66 12.21
C LEU A 169 -3.56 3.15 10.77
N MET A 170 -2.85 4.19 10.33
CA MET A 170 -2.89 4.65 8.94
C MET A 170 -2.43 3.57 7.95
N ALA A 171 -1.36 2.84 8.27
CA ALA A 171 -0.86 1.76 7.42
C ALA A 171 -1.88 0.60 7.32
N GLU A 172 -2.59 0.31 8.41
CA GLU A 172 -3.65 -0.69 8.45
C GLU A 172 -4.84 -0.29 7.58
N GLU A 173 -5.29 0.97 7.64
CA GLU A 173 -6.37 1.46 6.77
C GLU A 173 -5.98 1.44 5.28
N ARG A 174 -4.73 1.76 4.97
CA ARG A 174 -4.20 1.62 3.59
C ARG A 174 -4.18 0.16 3.14
N ARG A 175 -3.83 -0.77 4.02
CA ARG A 175 -3.90 -2.21 3.74
C ARG A 175 -5.34 -2.63 3.44
N ARG A 176 -6.32 -2.22 4.26
CA ARG A 176 -7.75 -2.48 4.03
C ARG A 176 -8.20 -1.97 2.67
N LYS A 177 -7.78 -0.75 2.29
CA LYS A 177 -8.09 -0.17 0.98
C LYS A 177 -7.56 -1.01 -0.18
N VAL A 178 -6.32 -1.52 -0.06
CA VAL A 178 -5.73 -2.38 -1.10
C VAL A 178 -6.49 -3.71 -1.19
N VAL A 179 -6.87 -4.32 -0.07
CA VAL A 179 -7.72 -5.53 -0.06
C VAL A 179 -9.02 -5.30 -0.83
N GLN A 180 -9.73 -4.21 -0.53
CA GLN A 180 -10.98 -3.87 -1.21
C GLN A 180 -10.79 -3.70 -2.72
N ASN A 181 -9.71 -3.07 -3.16
CA ASN A 181 -9.39 -2.88 -4.57
C ASN A 181 -9.05 -4.21 -5.26
N VAL A 182 -8.18 -5.03 -4.65
CA VAL A 182 -7.80 -6.35 -5.20
C VAL A 182 -9.04 -7.23 -5.38
N LEU A 183 -9.92 -7.27 -4.39
CA LEU A 183 -11.16 -8.06 -4.49
C LEU A 183 -12.11 -7.54 -5.56
N GLN A 184 -12.18 -6.21 -5.74
CA GLN A 184 -12.96 -5.61 -6.81
C GLN A 184 -12.40 -5.98 -8.19
N ASP A 185 -11.08 -5.95 -8.34
CA ASP A 185 -10.41 -6.30 -9.60
C ASP A 185 -10.59 -7.79 -9.91
N VAL A 186 -10.46 -8.66 -8.89
CA VAL A 186 -10.72 -10.10 -9.02
C VAL A 186 -12.18 -10.35 -9.41
N ARG A 187 -13.15 -9.69 -8.79
CA ARG A 187 -14.57 -9.84 -9.14
C ARG A 187 -14.82 -9.50 -10.61
N ASN A 188 -14.30 -8.39 -11.07
CA ASN A 188 -14.44 -7.96 -12.46
C ASN A 188 -13.77 -8.97 -13.43
N ALA A 189 -12.52 -9.36 -13.15
CA ALA A 189 -11.77 -10.27 -14.01
C ALA A 189 -12.34 -11.70 -14.00
N TYR A 190 -12.81 -12.20 -12.85
CA TYR A 190 -13.36 -13.54 -12.70
C TYR A 190 -14.59 -13.76 -13.58
N TRP A 191 -15.58 -12.87 -13.50
CA TRP A 191 -16.82 -13.03 -14.26
C TRP A 191 -16.62 -12.83 -15.77
N ARG A 192 -15.67 -11.97 -16.16
CA ARG A 192 -15.24 -11.84 -17.57
C ARG A 192 -14.54 -13.11 -18.05
N ALA A 193 -13.64 -13.67 -17.24
CA ALA A 193 -12.92 -14.89 -17.58
C ALA A 193 -13.85 -16.12 -17.63
N LEU A 194 -14.86 -16.21 -16.76
CA LEU A 194 -15.88 -17.25 -16.80
C LEU A 194 -16.72 -17.15 -18.08
N GLY A 195 -17.10 -15.94 -18.48
CA GLY A 195 -17.75 -15.68 -19.76
C GLY A 195 -16.89 -16.12 -20.93
N ALA A 196 -15.59 -15.87 -20.86
CA ALA A 196 -14.62 -16.34 -21.85
C ALA A 196 -14.59 -17.87 -21.93
N GLN A 197 -14.51 -18.55 -20.80
CA GLN A 197 -14.51 -20.01 -20.76
C GLN A 197 -15.76 -20.63 -21.41
N ARG A 198 -16.94 -20.03 -21.21
CA ARG A 198 -18.22 -20.49 -21.75
C ARG A 198 -18.38 -20.28 -23.25
N LEU A 199 -17.72 -19.26 -23.81
CA LEU A 199 -17.99 -18.81 -25.18
C LEU A 199 -16.87 -19.09 -26.17
N ILE A 200 -15.64 -19.31 -25.71
CA ILE A 200 -14.46 -19.39 -26.60
C ILE A 200 -14.56 -20.50 -27.64
N ASN A 201 -15.08 -21.67 -27.26
CA ASN A 201 -15.23 -22.79 -28.17
C ASN A 201 -16.28 -22.51 -29.26
N ASP A 202 -17.46 -21.99 -28.88
CA ASP A 202 -18.52 -21.64 -29.82
C ASP A 202 -18.07 -20.56 -30.81
N VAL A 203 -17.30 -19.59 -30.33
CA VAL A 203 -16.71 -18.53 -31.17
C VAL A 203 -15.70 -19.12 -32.17
N ASN A 204 -14.80 -20.01 -31.72
CA ASN A 204 -13.81 -20.65 -32.57
C ASN A 204 -14.48 -21.51 -33.63
N ASP A 205 -15.51 -22.26 -33.27
CA ASP A 205 -16.25 -23.12 -34.21
C ASP A 205 -16.99 -22.28 -35.27
N LEU A 206 -17.60 -21.17 -34.89
CA LEU A 206 -18.24 -20.28 -35.85
C LEU A 206 -17.22 -19.63 -36.79
N VAL A 207 -16.07 -19.17 -36.29
CA VAL A 207 -14.98 -18.60 -37.10
C VAL A 207 -14.48 -19.62 -38.11
N ALA A 208 -14.29 -20.88 -37.69
CA ALA A 208 -13.84 -21.95 -38.57
C ALA A 208 -14.87 -22.25 -39.70
N ARG A 209 -16.17 -22.32 -39.36
CA ARG A 209 -17.25 -22.55 -40.35
C ARG A 209 -17.41 -21.36 -41.28
N ALA A 210 -17.42 -20.14 -40.78
CA ALA A 210 -17.53 -18.94 -41.59
C ALA A 210 -16.31 -18.78 -42.53
N SER A 211 -15.11 -19.17 -42.11
CA SER A 211 -13.91 -19.16 -42.92
C SER A 211 -13.98 -20.20 -44.07
N LYS A 212 -14.50 -21.41 -43.79
CA LYS A 212 -14.74 -22.44 -44.84
C LYS A 212 -15.78 -21.94 -45.84
N ALA A 213 -16.90 -21.37 -45.39
CA ALA A 213 -17.93 -20.80 -46.25
C ALA A 213 -17.39 -19.63 -47.10
N LEU A 214 -16.48 -18.82 -46.58
CA LEU A 214 -15.81 -17.75 -47.34
C LEU A 214 -14.94 -18.32 -48.48
N ILE A 215 -14.20 -19.40 -48.25
CA ILE A 215 -13.38 -20.07 -49.29
C ILE A 215 -14.31 -20.65 -50.37
N ALA A 216 -15.41 -21.29 -49.97
CA ALA A 216 -16.40 -21.83 -50.90
C ALA A 216 -17.07 -20.71 -51.74
N ALA A 217 -17.40 -19.58 -51.12
CA ALA A 217 -18.00 -18.42 -51.81
C ALA A 217 -17.07 -17.81 -52.86
N ARG A 218 -15.77 -17.70 -52.56
CA ARG A 218 -14.73 -17.26 -53.54
C ARG A 218 -14.62 -18.18 -54.70
N LYS A 219 -14.58 -19.50 -54.46
CA LYS A 219 -14.55 -20.50 -55.50
C LYS A 219 -15.80 -20.48 -56.39
N ALA A 220 -16.99 -20.26 -55.82
CA ALA A 220 -18.24 -20.11 -56.56
C ALA A 220 -18.27 -18.85 -57.43
N GLU A 221 -17.68 -17.74 -56.98
CA GLU A 221 -17.49 -16.52 -57.76
C GLU A 221 -16.56 -16.78 -58.96
N ASP A 222 -15.39 -17.39 -58.72
CA ASP A 222 -14.40 -17.72 -59.76
C ASP A 222 -14.97 -18.65 -60.84
N GLN A 223 -15.89 -19.53 -60.43
CA GLN A 223 -16.58 -20.47 -61.36
C GLN A 223 -17.84 -19.85 -62.01
N GLY A 224 -18.19 -18.62 -61.72
CA GLY A 224 -19.37 -17.95 -62.26
C GLY A 224 -20.71 -18.56 -61.87
N LEU A 225 -20.77 -19.29 -60.75
CA LEU A 225 -21.98 -19.98 -60.26
C LEU A 225 -23.04 -19.05 -59.68
N LEU A 226 -22.65 -17.81 -59.34
CA LEU A 226 -23.53 -16.77 -58.78
C LEU A 226 -23.28 -15.45 -59.50
N PRO A 227 -24.29 -14.56 -59.57
CA PRO A 227 -24.08 -13.17 -60.01
C PRO A 227 -23.01 -12.52 -59.13
N ARG A 228 -22.03 -11.84 -59.76
CA ARG A 228 -20.85 -11.28 -59.09
C ARG A 228 -21.21 -10.38 -57.89
N GLN A 229 -22.23 -9.54 -58.02
CA GLN A 229 -22.70 -8.68 -56.93
C GLN A 229 -23.19 -9.50 -55.72
N GLN A 230 -23.91 -10.59 -56.00
CA GLN A 230 -24.44 -11.46 -54.94
C GLN A 230 -23.30 -12.25 -54.27
N ALA A 231 -22.33 -12.75 -55.02
CA ALA A 231 -21.16 -13.44 -54.50
C ALA A 231 -20.32 -12.49 -53.58
N LEU A 232 -20.09 -11.25 -53.99
CA LEU A 232 -19.35 -10.25 -53.21
C LEU A 232 -20.12 -9.86 -51.93
N ALA A 233 -21.45 -9.69 -52.00
CA ALA A 233 -22.29 -9.40 -50.82
C ALA A 233 -22.24 -10.56 -49.82
N TYR A 234 -22.23 -11.81 -50.30
CA TYR A 234 -22.10 -12.99 -49.46
C TYR A 234 -20.71 -13.04 -48.78
N GLN A 235 -19.63 -12.83 -49.52
CA GLN A 235 -18.27 -12.79 -48.97
C GLN A 235 -18.12 -11.68 -47.96
N ARG A 236 -18.67 -10.48 -48.22
CA ARG A 236 -18.64 -9.35 -47.27
C ARG A 236 -19.30 -9.69 -45.94
N ALA A 237 -20.48 -10.32 -45.98
CA ALA A 237 -21.21 -10.71 -44.79
C ALA A 237 -20.46 -11.75 -43.93
N LEU A 238 -19.77 -12.71 -44.60
CA LEU A 238 -18.92 -13.67 -43.89
C LEU A 238 -17.69 -13.02 -43.29
N LEU A 239 -17.04 -12.09 -43.98
CA LEU A 239 -15.91 -11.35 -43.47
C LEU A 239 -16.29 -10.50 -42.24
N ASP A 240 -17.45 -9.87 -42.28
CA ASP A 240 -17.97 -9.09 -41.13
C ASP A 240 -18.22 -10.00 -39.90
N ALA A 241 -18.79 -11.18 -40.13
CA ALA A 241 -18.99 -12.18 -39.06
C ALA A 241 -17.65 -12.67 -38.47
N VAL A 242 -16.68 -13.03 -39.32
CA VAL A 242 -15.34 -13.47 -38.89
C VAL A 242 -14.60 -12.35 -38.14
N SER A 243 -14.65 -11.12 -38.66
CA SER A 243 -14.02 -9.95 -38.00
C SER A 243 -14.59 -9.70 -36.63
N LEU A 244 -15.92 -9.69 -36.51
CA LEU A 244 -16.61 -9.49 -35.23
C LEU A 244 -16.23 -10.58 -34.21
N MET A 245 -16.27 -11.84 -34.63
CA MET A 245 -15.94 -12.96 -33.73
C MET A 245 -14.47 -12.99 -33.33
N ASN A 246 -13.55 -12.63 -34.23
CA ASN A 246 -12.12 -12.51 -33.88
C ASN A 246 -11.87 -11.43 -32.83
N LEU A 247 -12.55 -10.29 -32.93
CA LEU A 247 -12.47 -9.24 -31.91
C LEU A 247 -12.95 -9.79 -30.54
N ARG A 248 -14.08 -10.49 -30.51
CA ARG A 248 -14.60 -11.08 -29.26
C ARG A 248 -13.67 -12.17 -28.72
N ARG A 249 -13.06 -12.97 -29.57
CA ARG A 249 -12.07 -13.97 -29.16
C ARG A 249 -10.88 -13.34 -28.44
N GLN A 250 -10.34 -12.22 -28.93
CA GLN A 250 -9.26 -11.50 -28.27
C GLN A 250 -9.69 -11.01 -26.88
N ASP A 251 -10.87 -10.39 -26.75
CA ASP A 251 -11.41 -9.94 -25.46
C ASP A 251 -11.49 -11.09 -24.44
N LEU A 252 -11.92 -12.27 -24.91
CA LEU A 252 -12.06 -13.46 -24.07
C LEU A 252 -10.71 -14.04 -23.63
N GLU A 253 -9.71 -14.07 -24.53
CA GLU A 253 -8.35 -14.53 -24.21
C GLU A 253 -7.67 -13.62 -23.18
N PHE A 254 -7.80 -12.29 -23.35
CA PHE A 254 -7.23 -11.32 -22.41
C PHE A 254 -7.87 -11.41 -21.01
N ALA A 255 -9.17 -11.64 -20.93
CA ALA A 255 -9.85 -11.75 -19.63
C ALA A 255 -9.28 -12.90 -18.76
N ARG A 256 -8.92 -14.02 -19.37
CA ARG A 256 -8.30 -15.14 -18.64
C ARG A 256 -6.88 -14.81 -18.18
N ALA A 257 -6.09 -14.14 -19.03
CA ALA A 257 -4.74 -13.71 -18.68
C ALA A 257 -4.74 -12.68 -17.52
N GLU A 258 -5.69 -11.74 -17.54
CA GLU A 258 -5.88 -10.74 -16.49
C GLU A 258 -6.19 -11.40 -15.14
N LEU A 259 -7.11 -12.36 -15.12
CA LEU A 259 -7.44 -13.10 -13.90
C LEU A 259 -6.24 -13.92 -13.39
N ALA A 260 -5.48 -14.58 -14.29
CA ALA A 260 -4.28 -15.32 -13.93
C ALA A 260 -3.24 -14.41 -13.25
N ALA A 261 -3.05 -13.18 -13.78
CA ALA A 261 -2.15 -12.20 -13.21
C ALA A 261 -2.59 -11.73 -11.81
N LEU A 262 -3.89 -11.49 -11.60
CA LEU A 262 -4.44 -11.11 -10.29
C LEU A 262 -4.27 -12.22 -9.24
N MET A 263 -4.39 -13.50 -9.63
CA MET A 263 -4.11 -14.66 -8.79
C MET A 263 -2.61 -14.93 -8.65
N SER A 264 -1.75 -14.13 -9.31
CA SER A 264 -0.30 -14.31 -9.39
C SER A 264 0.13 -15.68 -9.95
N LEU A 265 -0.69 -16.31 -10.78
CA LEU A 265 -0.34 -17.56 -11.44
C LEU A 265 0.76 -17.34 -12.48
N PRO A 266 1.69 -18.30 -12.66
CA PRO A 266 2.69 -18.21 -13.72
C PRO A 266 2.02 -18.02 -15.09
N PRO A 267 2.53 -17.13 -15.96
CA PRO A 267 1.98 -16.93 -17.28
C PRO A 267 1.87 -18.26 -18.07
N GLY A 268 0.70 -18.50 -18.68
CA GLY A 268 0.44 -19.73 -19.42
C GLY A 268 -0.01 -20.94 -18.58
N THR A 269 -0.16 -20.78 -17.25
CA THR A 269 -0.72 -21.85 -16.40
C THR A 269 -2.16 -22.16 -16.84
N PRO A 270 -2.49 -23.40 -17.22
CA PRO A 270 -3.86 -23.77 -17.54
C PRO A 270 -4.68 -23.87 -16.24
N PHE A 271 -5.87 -23.31 -16.25
CA PHE A 271 -6.85 -23.45 -15.16
C PHE A 271 -8.26 -23.45 -15.72
N VAL A 272 -9.19 -24.01 -14.95
CA VAL A 272 -10.61 -24.06 -15.25
C VAL A 272 -11.35 -23.32 -14.13
N LEU A 273 -12.34 -22.52 -14.48
CA LEU A 273 -13.21 -21.84 -13.53
C LEU A 273 -14.43 -22.70 -13.23
N ALA A 274 -14.92 -22.63 -12.00
CA ALA A 274 -16.17 -23.29 -11.62
C ALA A 274 -17.34 -22.65 -12.40
N ASP A 275 -18.11 -23.49 -13.09
CA ASP A 275 -19.22 -23.04 -13.94
C ASP A 275 -20.50 -22.79 -13.10
N THR A 276 -20.40 -21.83 -12.18
CA THR A 276 -21.51 -21.39 -11.33
C THR A 276 -21.69 -19.90 -11.47
N GLU A 277 -22.93 -19.44 -11.55
CA GLU A 277 -23.26 -18.02 -11.45
C GLU A 277 -23.74 -17.72 -10.02
N GLU A 278 -23.19 -16.65 -9.45
CA GLU A 278 -23.71 -16.12 -8.19
C GLU A 278 -24.94 -15.25 -8.49
N PRO A 279 -26.00 -15.36 -7.69
CA PRO A 279 -27.18 -14.51 -7.86
C PRO A 279 -26.78 -13.04 -7.68
N ILE A 280 -27.33 -12.17 -8.53
CA ILE A 280 -27.20 -10.72 -8.37
C ILE A 280 -28.40 -10.25 -7.56
N VAL A 281 -28.16 -9.48 -6.50
CA VAL A 281 -29.22 -8.92 -5.68
C VAL A 281 -29.98 -7.88 -6.49
N ALA A 282 -31.24 -8.15 -6.80
CA ALA A 282 -32.05 -7.30 -7.68
C ALA A 282 -32.45 -5.95 -7.05
N ALA A 283 -32.51 -5.88 -5.71
CA ALA A 283 -32.86 -4.67 -4.97
C ALA A 283 -31.67 -4.12 -4.22
N LEU A 284 -31.58 -2.78 -4.14
CA LEU A 284 -30.59 -2.14 -3.27
C LEU A 284 -30.94 -2.46 -1.81
N PRO A 285 -29.94 -2.84 -1.00
CA PRO A 285 -30.16 -3.29 0.37
C PRO A 285 -30.48 -2.16 1.35
N ALA A 286 -30.31 -0.88 0.96
CA ALA A 286 -30.58 0.31 1.77
C ALA A 286 -30.87 1.54 0.90
N ASP A 287 -31.46 2.56 1.53
CA ASP A 287 -31.66 3.86 0.91
C ASP A 287 -30.31 4.64 0.78
N ALA A 288 -30.33 5.75 0.07
CA ALA A 288 -29.12 6.54 -0.18
C ALA A 288 -28.51 7.12 1.10
N GLU A 289 -29.34 7.62 2.00
CA GLU A 289 -28.91 8.24 3.26
C GLU A 289 -28.21 7.21 4.17
N THR A 290 -28.78 6.02 4.30
CA THR A 290 -28.16 4.93 5.05
C THR A 290 -26.80 4.52 4.45
N LEU A 291 -26.71 4.42 3.11
CA LEU A 291 -25.44 4.10 2.43
C LEU A 291 -24.37 5.18 2.66
N GLU A 292 -24.77 6.45 2.66
CA GLU A 292 -23.89 7.58 2.95
C GLU A 292 -23.33 7.52 4.37
N LEU A 293 -24.19 7.30 5.36
CA LEU A 293 -23.78 7.18 6.76
C LEU A 293 -22.80 6.03 6.96
N ILE A 294 -23.11 4.84 6.41
CA ILE A 294 -22.21 3.68 6.47
C ILE A 294 -20.86 4.01 5.84
N ALA A 295 -20.85 4.68 4.68
CA ALA A 295 -19.60 5.04 4.00
C ALA A 295 -18.73 5.97 4.84
N LEU A 296 -19.31 7.00 5.45
CA LEU A 296 -18.59 7.95 6.31
C LEU A 296 -18.08 7.31 7.60
N GLU A 297 -18.75 6.26 8.10
CA GLU A 297 -18.31 5.53 9.30
C GLU A 297 -17.23 4.49 9.03
N ARG A 298 -17.25 3.83 7.85
CA ARG A 298 -16.46 2.61 7.64
C ARG A 298 -15.33 2.74 6.63
N ARG A 299 -15.32 3.78 5.79
CA ARG A 299 -14.32 3.88 4.74
C ARG A 299 -12.90 4.08 5.29
N PRO A 300 -11.95 3.26 4.83
CA PRO A 300 -10.55 3.34 5.26
C PRO A 300 -9.94 4.74 5.08
N GLU A 301 -10.34 5.47 4.03
CA GLU A 301 -9.81 6.79 3.72
C GLU A 301 -10.21 7.84 4.78
N ILE A 302 -11.43 7.76 5.33
CA ILE A 302 -11.87 8.65 6.41
C ILE A 302 -11.12 8.33 7.70
N MET A 303 -10.95 7.04 8.01
CA MET A 303 -10.21 6.61 9.21
C MET A 303 -8.74 7.03 9.09
N GLU A 304 -8.11 6.84 7.93
CA GLU A 304 -6.75 7.32 7.68
C GLU A 304 -6.62 8.82 7.92
N GLU A 305 -7.60 9.62 7.45
CA GLU A 305 -7.56 11.09 7.63
C GLU A 305 -7.71 11.50 9.11
N TRP A 306 -8.52 10.79 9.88
CA TRP A 306 -8.63 11.03 11.33
C TRP A 306 -7.32 10.73 12.06
N TYR A 307 -6.66 9.63 11.72
CA TYR A 307 -5.33 9.33 12.28
C TYR A 307 -4.28 10.35 11.83
N ARG A 308 -4.32 10.78 10.57
CA ARG A 308 -3.44 11.83 10.04
C ARG A 308 -3.59 13.14 10.80
N LYS A 309 -4.82 13.57 11.09
CA LYS A 309 -5.09 14.75 11.92
C LYS A 309 -4.40 14.66 13.30
N ARG A 310 -4.38 13.47 13.94
CA ARG A 310 -3.66 13.28 15.21
C ARG A 310 -2.15 13.38 15.03
N VAL A 311 -1.61 12.86 13.95
CA VAL A 311 -0.17 12.98 13.62
C VAL A 311 0.21 14.44 13.45
N THR A 312 -0.51 15.20 12.62
CA THR A 312 -0.23 16.64 12.39
C THR A 312 -0.43 17.49 13.62
N ALA A 313 -1.43 17.20 14.46
CA ALA A 313 -1.61 17.86 15.75
C ALA A 313 -0.40 17.64 16.69
N ASN A 314 0.17 16.44 16.68
CA ASN A 314 1.37 16.14 17.46
C ASN A 314 2.62 16.85 16.90
N ASP A 315 2.74 17.11 15.59
CA ASP A 315 3.82 17.93 15.04
C ASP A 315 3.83 19.34 15.66
N ILE A 316 2.66 19.96 15.76
CA ILE A 316 2.51 21.28 16.41
C ILE A 316 2.81 21.19 17.91
N ARG A 317 2.36 20.13 18.61
CA ARG A 317 2.67 19.93 20.04
C ARG A 317 4.17 19.78 20.27
N ILE A 318 4.87 19.05 19.40
CA ILE A 318 6.32 18.91 19.43
C ILE A 318 7.00 20.27 19.22
N ALA A 319 6.57 21.04 18.21
CA ALA A 319 7.11 22.36 17.94
C ALA A 319 6.90 23.32 19.14
N LYS A 320 5.73 23.32 19.75
CA LYS A 320 5.43 24.11 20.96
C LYS A 320 6.23 23.62 22.17
N ALA A 321 6.37 22.30 22.36
CA ALA A 321 7.18 21.75 23.44
C ALA A 321 8.65 22.21 23.35
N GLN A 322 9.21 22.29 22.15
CA GLN A 322 10.60 22.72 21.91
C GLN A 322 10.87 24.21 22.20
N VAL A 323 9.83 25.00 22.45
CA VAL A 323 9.98 26.39 22.92
C VAL A 323 10.29 26.46 24.42
N TRP A 324 9.89 25.44 25.19
CA TRP A 324 10.09 25.42 26.63
C TRP A 324 11.55 25.21 27.06
N PRO A 325 11.92 25.62 28.31
CA PRO A 325 13.23 25.33 28.85
C PRO A 325 13.52 23.84 28.88
N ASN A 326 14.79 23.49 28.59
CA ASN A 326 15.28 22.13 28.68
C ASN A 326 15.92 21.86 30.03
N LEU A 327 15.41 20.87 30.76
CA LEU A 327 15.95 20.38 32.01
C LEU A 327 16.61 19.03 31.75
N SER A 328 17.95 18.97 31.90
CA SER A 328 18.73 17.74 31.82
C SER A 328 19.27 17.32 33.18
N LEU A 329 19.10 16.04 33.48
CA LEU A 329 19.68 15.31 34.59
C LEU A 329 20.84 14.51 34.06
N GLU A 330 22.02 14.64 34.69
CA GLU A 330 23.21 13.88 34.35
C GLU A 330 23.76 13.25 35.62
N ALA A 331 24.10 11.98 35.61
CA ALA A 331 24.72 11.32 36.74
C ALA A 331 25.60 10.15 36.25
N GLY A 332 26.74 9.97 36.95
CA GLY A 332 27.57 8.80 36.67
C GLY A 332 28.94 8.84 37.28
N PRO A 333 29.67 7.71 37.27
CA PRO A 333 31.04 7.60 37.67
C PRO A 333 31.99 8.17 36.59
N LEU A 334 33.01 8.89 37.03
CA LEU A 334 34.07 9.46 36.22
C LEU A 334 35.43 9.01 36.74
N TYR A 335 36.37 8.89 35.84
CA TYR A 335 37.79 8.58 36.12
C TYR A 335 38.71 9.51 35.34
N ASP A 336 39.73 10.07 36.03
CA ASP A 336 40.84 10.81 35.41
C ASP A 336 42.16 10.31 35.99
N SER A 337 43.09 9.88 35.13
CA SER A 337 44.37 9.35 35.55
C SER A 337 45.33 10.43 36.07
N ASN A 338 44.92 11.69 36.15
CA ASN A 338 45.77 12.81 36.59
C ASN A 338 46.28 12.57 38.02
N LYS A 339 47.59 12.40 38.17
CA LYS A 339 48.26 12.10 39.47
C LYS A 339 48.14 13.23 40.50
N TYR A 340 47.78 14.44 40.06
CA TYR A 340 47.61 15.59 40.97
C TYR A 340 46.20 15.64 41.59
N LEU A 341 45.31 14.77 41.17
CA LEU A 341 44.00 14.62 41.81
C LEU A 341 44.14 13.81 43.09
N TYR A 342 43.48 14.24 44.15
CA TYR A 342 43.40 13.52 45.42
C TYR A 342 42.65 12.17 45.24
N ASN A 343 41.56 12.19 44.46
CA ASN A 343 40.79 10.99 44.05
C ASN A 343 40.69 10.93 42.54
N ASN A 344 41.09 9.85 41.95
CA ASN A 344 41.03 9.59 40.51
C ASN A 344 39.66 9.13 40.06
N ASN A 345 38.82 8.70 41.01
CA ASN A 345 37.45 8.21 40.77
C ASN A 345 36.47 9.02 41.60
N TRP A 346 35.41 9.48 40.97
CA TRP A 346 34.30 10.12 41.69
C TRP A 346 32.97 9.87 40.98
N SER A 347 31.85 10.04 41.64
CA SER A 347 30.54 10.11 41.03
C SER A 347 30.08 11.55 40.99
N GLU A 348 29.53 11.96 39.87
CA GLU A 348 29.01 13.30 39.68
C GLU A 348 27.51 13.21 39.35
N ALA A 349 26.70 14.11 39.92
CA ALA A 349 25.30 14.29 39.56
C ALA A 349 25.07 15.78 39.33
N GLY A 350 24.45 16.12 38.22
CA GLY A 350 24.20 17.50 37.83
C GLY A 350 22.78 17.70 37.30
N LEU A 351 22.24 18.89 37.54
CA LEU A 351 21.01 19.38 36.97
C LEU A 351 21.34 20.61 36.13
N ARG A 352 20.97 20.59 34.86
CA ARG A 352 21.21 21.72 33.96
C ARG A 352 19.88 22.19 33.35
N LEU A 353 19.57 23.47 33.55
CA LEU A 353 18.47 24.15 32.90
C LEU A 353 19.04 25.03 31.78
N SER A 354 18.57 24.81 30.55
CA SER A 354 18.91 25.62 29.38
C SER A 354 17.65 26.14 28.72
N PHE A 355 17.65 27.43 28.36
CA PHE A 355 16.50 28.07 27.75
C PHE A 355 16.93 29.02 26.63
N ASN A 356 16.42 28.80 25.45
CA ASN A 356 16.58 29.73 24.34
C ASN A 356 15.45 30.76 24.33
N LEU A 357 15.69 31.90 24.94
CA LEU A 357 14.69 32.98 25.09
C LEU A 357 14.17 33.49 23.73
N LEU A 358 14.99 33.47 22.67
CA LEU A 358 14.56 33.91 21.34
C LEU A 358 13.50 32.98 20.73
N LYS A 359 13.43 31.72 21.15
CA LYS A 359 12.36 30.82 20.72
C LYS A 359 10.96 31.24 21.18
N LEU A 360 10.85 32.04 22.26
CA LEU A 360 9.56 32.59 22.67
C LEU A 360 8.94 33.47 21.59
N LEU A 361 9.75 34.14 20.77
CA LEU A 361 9.25 34.96 19.66
C LEU A 361 8.56 34.15 18.57
N GLN A 362 8.77 32.84 18.55
CA GLN A 362 8.10 31.93 17.60
C GLN A 362 6.66 31.56 18.01
N TRP A 363 6.26 31.83 19.26
CA TRP A 363 4.98 31.40 19.80
C TRP A 363 3.76 31.88 18.98
N PRO A 364 3.66 33.17 18.60
CA PRO A 364 2.53 33.62 17.78
C PRO A 364 2.46 32.94 16.42
N ALA A 365 3.62 32.69 15.78
CA ALA A 365 3.69 31.99 14.51
C ALA A 365 3.28 30.51 14.63
N LEU A 366 3.59 29.86 15.77
CA LEU A 366 3.15 28.50 16.06
C LEU A 366 1.64 28.41 16.30
N ASP A 367 1.05 29.41 16.95
CA ASP A 367 -0.40 29.47 17.14
C ASP A 367 -1.13 29.71 15.81
N GLU A 368 -0.60 30.57 14.94
CA GLU A 368 -1.12 30.77 13.60
C GLU A 368 -0.97 29.48 12.75
N ALA A 369 0.19 28.82 12.83
CA ALA A 369 0.43 27.56 12.15
C ALA A 369 -0.56 26.47 12.62
N GLN A 370 -0.84 26.39 13.91
CA GLN A 370 -1.85 25.49 14.45
C GLN A 370 -3.25 25.79 13.89
N ALA A 371 -3.68 27.04 13.92
CA ALA A 371 -4.99 27.43 13.40
C ALA A 371 -5.13 27.13 11.90
N ASN A 372 -4.09 27.38 11.12
CA ASN A 372 -4.07 27.07 9.69
C ASN A 372 -4.04 25.56 9.42
N GLN A 373 -3.33 24.78 10.23
CA GLN A 373 -3.34 23.32 10.15
C GLN A 373 -4.73 22.75 10.45
N GLU A 374 -5.39 23.22 11.51
CA GLU A 374 -6.75 22.78 11.88
C GLU A 374 -7.76 23.09 10.77
N ARG A 375 -7.70 24.27 10.15
CA ARG A 375 -8.54 24.64 8.99
C ARG A 375 -8.24 23.77 7.76
N THR A 376 -6.97 23.47 7.54
CA THR A 376 -6.55 22.59 6.42
C THR A 376 -7.07 21.17 6.60
N ASP A 377 -6.94 20.61 7.82
CA ASP A 377 -7.41 19.25 8.12
C ASP A 377 -8.95 19.17 8.06
N GLU A 378 -9.66 20.21 8.53
CA GLU A 378 -11.11 20.29 8.41
C GLU A 378 -11.56 20.35 6.94
N THR A 379 -10.95 21.22 6.15
CA THR A 379 -11.28 21.37 4.73
C THR A 379 -11.01 20.06 3.98
N ARG A 380 -9.88 19.40 4.25
CA ARG A 380 -9.53 18.10 3.65
C ARG A 380 -10.55 17.03 4.00
N ARG A 381 -10.95 16.94 5.27
CA ARG A 381 -11.96 16.00 5.74
C ARG A 381 -13.31 16.21 5.04
N ILE A 382 -13.77 17.47 4.95
CA ILE A 382 -15.04 17.79 4.28
C ILE A 382 -14.95 17.47 2.78
N ALA A 383 -13.85 17.82 2.11
CA ALA A 383 -13.63 17.49 0.70
C ALA A 383 -13.62 15.97 0.46
N LEU A 384 -12.96 15.22 1.34
CA LEU A 384 -12.94 13.76 1.27
C LEU A 384 -14.34 13.17 1.51
N SER A 385 -15.08 13.68 2.49
CA SER A 385 -16.46 13.26 2.74
C SER A 385 -17.35 13.49 1.52
N MET A 386 -17.27 14.66 0.89
CA MET A 386 -18.01 14.95 -0.34
C MET A 386 -17.64 14.01 -1.49
N ALA A 387 -16.35 13.70 -1.66
CA ALA A 387 -15.89 12.76 -2.68
C ALA A 387 -16.44 11.35 -2.42
N ILE A 388 -16.51 10.93 -1.17
CA ILE A 388 -17.07 9.64 -0.76
C ILE A 388 -18.58 9.57 -1.04
N LEU A 389 -19.35 10.60 -0.63
CA LEU A 389 -20.78 10.68 -0.94
C LEU A 389 -21.02 10.60 -2.45
N THR A 390 -20.25 11.34 -3.23
CA THR A 390 -20.32 11.28 -4.70
C THR A 390 -20.06 9.87 -5.22
N GLN A 391 -19.07 9.15 -4.67
CA GLN A 391 -18.76 7.77 -5.09
C GLN A 391 -19.89 6.81 -4.74
N VAL A 392 -20.55 6.97 -3.60
CA VAL A 392 -21.72 6.16 -3.19
C VAL A 392 -22.86 6.37 -4.18
N HIS A 393 -23.22 7.62 -4.48
CA HIS A 393 -24.28 7.94 -5.43
C HIS A 393 -23.99 7.41 -6.84
N VAL A 394 -22.78 7.65 -7.35
CA VAL A 394 -22.34 7.13 -8.65
C VAL A 394 -22.32 5.59 -8.65
N GLY A 395 -21.86 4.98 -7.55
CA GLY A 395 -21.87 3.52 -7.39
C GLY A 395 -23.28 2.94 -7.45
N ARG A 396 -24.21 3.55 -6.74
CA ARG A 396 -25.63 3.19 -6.77
C ARG A 396 -26.24 3.28 -8.16
N GLN A 397 -26.08 4.44 -8.83
CA GLN A 397 -26.61 4.64 -10.18
C GLN A 397 -26.02 3.65 -11.19
N ARG A 398 -24.72 3.39 -11.11
CA ARG A 398 -24.06 2.38 -11.97
C ARG A 398 -24.60 0.99 -11.76
N TYR A 399 -24.92 0.64 -10.53
CA TYR A 399 -25.52 -0.66 -10.23
C TYR A 399 -26.93 -0.79 -10.81
N GLU A 400 -27.80 0.21 -10.60
CA GLU A 400 -29.16 0.25 -11.17
C GLU A 400 -29.13 0.16 -12.71
N LEU A 401 -28.23 0.92 -13.37
CA LEU A 401 -28.06 0.87 -14.82
C LEU A 401 -27.55 -0.50 -15.30
N ALA A 402 -26.57 -1.08 -14.58
CA ALA A 402 -26.04 -2.40 -14.94
C ALA A 402 -27.07 -3.53 -14.81
N LEU A 403 -27.98 -3.45 -13.83
CA LEU A 403 -29.11 -4.36 -13.73
C LEU A 403 -30.08 -4.23 -14.91
N SER A 404 -30.40 -2.99 -15.30
CA SER A 404 -31.24 -2.72 -16.47
C SER A 404 -30.58 -3.25 -17.76
N GLU A 405 -29.29 -3.01 -17.95
CA GLU A 405 -28.51 -3.50 -19.09
C GLU A 405 -28.53 -5.05 -19.14
N LEU A 406 -28.37 -5.71 -18.00
CA LEU A 406 -28.43 -7.17 -17.92
C LEU A 406 -29.81 -7.69 -18.36
N ASN A 407 -30.89 -7.11 -17.86
CA ASN A 407 -32.26 -7.50 -18.24
C ASN A 407 -32.51 -7.34 -19.75
N PHE A 408 -32.04 -6.22 -20.35
CA PHE A 408 -32.14 -6.03 -21.80
C PHE A 408 -31.29 -7.03 -22.58
N ALA A 409 -30.08 -7.31 -22.13
CA ALA A 409 -29.19 -8.26 -22.79
C ALA A 409 -29.76 -9.69 -22.74
N GLU A 410 -30.44 -10.08 -21.66
CA GLU A 410 -31.13 -11.36 -21.54
C GLU A 410 -32.33 -11.47 -22.50
N GLU A 411 -33.06 -10.38 -22.67
CA GLU A 411 -34.19 -10.35 -23.63
C GLU A 411 -33.68 -10.44 -25.08
N ILE A 412 -32.63 -9.68 -25.46
CA ILE A 412 -31.98 -9.75 -26.78
C ILE A 412 -31.51 -11.18 -27.05
N MET A 413 -30.81 -11.81 -26.09
CA MET A 413 -30.30 -13.18 -26.23
C MET A 413 -31.44 -14.17 -26.46
N ARG A 414 -32.59 -14.01 -25.77
CA ARG A 414 -33.78 -14.86 -25.95
C ARG A 414 -34.39 -14.70 -27.32
N VAL A 415 -34.49 -13.48 -27.84
CA VAL A 415 -35.02 -13.20 -29.18
C VAL A 415 -34.07 -13.76 -30.26
N ASP A 416 -32.78 -13.49 -30.17
CA ASP A 416 -31.80 -13.97 -31.16
C ASP A 416 -31.67 -15.50 -31.15
N GLY A 417 -31.85 -16.13 -29.98
CA GLY A 417 -31.92 -17.59 -29.88
C GLY A 417 -33.09 -18.19 -30.65
N ARG A 418 -34.28 -17.55 -30.59
CA ARG A 418 -35.45 -17.96 -31.38
C ARG A 418 -35.21 -17.75 -32.89
N LEU A 419 -34.63 -16.60 -33.27
CA LEU A 419 -34.26 -16.32 -34.67
C LEU A 419 -33.28 -17.36 -35.23
N LEU A 420 -32.31 -17.79 -34.42
CA LEU A 420 -31.39 -18.87 -34.82
C LEU A 420 -32.11 -20.20 -35.03
N GLN A 421 -33.07 -20.54 -34.14
CA GLN A 421 -33.89 -21.76 -34.32
C GLN A 421 -34.71 -21.72 -35.61
N TYR A 422 -35.34 -20.60 -35.96
CA TYR A 422 -36.03 -20.40 -37.22
C TYR A 422 -35.11 -20.51 -38.44
N ALA A 423 -33.94 -19.87 -38.37
CA ALA A 423 -32.94 -19.95 -39.45
C ALA A 423 -32.49 -21.42 -39.69
N LYS A 424 -32.22 -22.17 -38.61
CA LYS A 424 -31.85 -23.61 -38.71
C LYS A 424 -32.95 -24.45 -39.27
N ALA A 425 -34.22 -24.19 -38.90
CA ALA A 425 -35.36 -24.92 -39.46
C ALA A 425 -35.60 -24.60 -40.93
N ALA A 426 -35.48 -23.35 -41.35
CA ALA A 426 -35.58 -22.93 -42.74
C ALA A 426 -34.46 -23.48 -43.62
N ALA A 427 -33.27 -23.64 -43.07
CA ALA A 427 -32.09 -24.19 -43.75
C ALA A 427 -32.24 -25.62 -44.20
N SER A 428 -33.13 -26.38 -43.61
CA SER A 428 -33.40 -27.76 -44.04
C SER A 428 -34.17 -27.84 -45.38
N THR A 429 -34.65 -26.72 -45.91
CA THR A 429 -35.57 -26.68 -47.06
C THR A 429 -35.09 -25.87 -48.28
N SER A 430 -33.98 -25.09 -48.20
CA SER A 430 -33.48 -24.25 -49.31
C SER A 430 -31.96 -24.02 -49.32
N VAL A 431 -31.42 -23.69 -50.53
CA VAL A 431 -29.98 -23.59 -50.82
C VAL A 431 -29.33 -22.30 -50.26
N ASP A 432 -30.08 -21.20 -50.02
CA ASP A 432 -29.59 -19.94 -49.46
C ASP A 432 -29.39 -19.99 -47.94
N SER A 433 -29.49 -21.13 -47.36
CA SER A 433 -29.71 -21.34 -45.94
C SER A 433 -28.46 -21.28 -45.07
N GLU A 434 -27.29 -21.65 -45.56
CA GLU A 434 -26.08 -21.71 -44.73
C GLU A 434 -25.61 -20.32 -44.28
N LEU A 435 -25.67 -19.32 -45.19
CA LEU A 435 -25.33 -17.94 -44.85
C LEU A 435 -26.27 -17.35 -43.76
N GLU A 436 -27.57 -17.59 -43.91
CA GLU A 436 -28.55 -17.09 -42.93
C GLU A 436 -28.39 -17.76 -41.56
N VAL A 437 -28.03 -19.07 -41.56
CA VAL A 437 -27.71 -19.75 -40.28
C VAL A 437 -26.45 -19.17 -39.68
N ILE A 438 -25.36 -18.95 -40.46
CA ILE A 438 -24.12 -18.34 -39.95
C ILE A 438 -24.38 -16.92 -39.41
N ARG A 439 -25.19 -16.11 -40.09
CA ARG A 439 -25.57 -14.77 -39.65
C ARG A 439 -26.39 -14.81 -38.35
N ALA A 440 -27.39 -15.66 -38.27
CA ALA A 440 -28.22 -15.82 -37.09
C ALA A 440 -27.41 -16.33 -35.89
N GLU A 441 -26.49 -17.26 -36.13
CA GLU A 441 -25.60 -17.78 -35.10
C GLU A 441 -24.59 -16.73 -34.62
N ALA A 442 -24.02 -15.91 -35.52
CA ALA A 442 -23.15 -14.80 -35.16
C ALA A 442 -23.87 -13.77 -34.29
N ARG A 443 -25.14 -13.43 -34.62
CA ARG A 443 -25.97 -12.55 -33.77
C ARG A 443 -26.25 -13.17 -32.42
N TRP A 444 -26.62 -14.42 -32.36
CA TRP A 444 -26.89 -15.12 -31.11
C TRP A 444 -25.64 -15.25 -30.23
N LEU A 445 -24.47 -15.54 -30.79
CA LEU A 445 -23.21 -15.55 -30.06
C LEU A 445 -22.83 -14.15 -29.57
N LEU A 446 -23.08 -13.12 -30.38
CA LEU A 446 -22.89 -11.73 -29.94
C LEU A 446 -23.82 -11.38 -28.79
N ALA A 447 -25.09 -11.78 -28.85
CA ALA A 447 -26.07 -11.58 -27.77
C ALA A 447 -25.67 -12.33 -26.50
N ARG A 448 -25.18 -13.57 -26.61
CA ARG A 448 -24.60 -14.31 -25.47
C ARG A 448 -23.38 -13.59 -24.88
N TYR A 449 -22.49 -13.08 -25.71
CA TYR A 449 -21.36 -12.28 -25.26
C TYR A 449 -21.83 -11.01 -24.54
N GLN A 450 -22.77 -10.27 -25.11
CA GLN A 450 -23.34 -9.05 -24.50
C GLN A 450 -24.01 -9.37 -23.15
N ARG A 451 -24.79 -10.45 -23.05
CA ARG A 451 -25.39 -10.92 -21.79
C ARG A 451 -24.29 -11.22 -20.76
N GLN A 452 -23.24 -11.91 -21.16
CA GLN A 452 -22.16 -12.26 -20.24
C GLN A 452 -21.37 -11.01 -19.81
N ALA A 453 -21.15 -10.06 -20.70
CA ALA A 453 -20.52 -8.76 -20.38
C ALA A 453 -21.39 -7.94 -19.43
N ALA A 454 -22.72 -7.87 -19.69
CA ALA A 454 -23.66 -7.17 -18.82
C ALA A 454 -23.73 -7.83 -17.41
N TYR A 455 -23.71 -9.17 -17.34
CA TYR A 455 -23.65 -9.89 -16.07
C TYR A 455 -22.34 -9.56 -15.31
N SER A 456 -21.20 -9.58 -16.00
CA SER A 456 -19.91 -9.22 -15.40
C SER A 456 -19.89 -7.76 -14.91
N ASN A 457 -20.48 -6.83 -15.70
CA ASN A 457 -20.62 -5.43 -15.32
C ASN A 457 -21.53 -5.24 -14.10
N ALA A 458 -22.64 -5.99 -14.02
CA ALA A 458 -23.54 -5.96 -12.87
C ALA A 458 -22.84 -6.48 -11.59
N GLN A 459 -22.10 -7.58 -11.68
CA GLN A 459 -21.26 -8.09 -10.59
C GLN A 459 -20.17 -7.09 -10.18
N ALA A 460 -19.52 -6.45 -11.14
CA ALA A 460 -18.51 -5.43 -10.88
C ALA A 460 -19.12 -4.16 -10.25
N ALA A 461 -20.30 -3.73 -10.71
CA ALA A 461 -21.00 -2.57 -10.15
C ALA A 461 -21.47 -2.85 -8.71
N TRP A 462 -21.97 -4.05 -8.43
CA TRP A 462 -22.29 -4.52 -7.09
C TRP A 462 -21.08 -4.44 -6.16
N GLY A 463 -19.95 -5.04 -6.55
CA GLY A 463 -18.71 -4.98 -5.76
C GLY A 463 -18.21 -3.55 -5.54
N ARG A 464 -18.32 -2.66 -6.55
CA ARG A 464 -17.97 -1.23 -6.42
C ARG A 464 -18.86 -0.50 -5.44
N LEU A 465 -20.14 -0.78 -5.41
CA LEU A 465 -21.06 -0.21 -4.42
C LEU A 465 -20.63 -0.59 -3.00
N TYR A 466 -20.36 -1.88 -2.75
CA TYR A 466 -19.86 -2.34 -1.45
C TYR A 466 -18.50 -1.73 -1.09
N ASN A 467 -17.58 -1.63 -2.03
CA ASN A 467 -16.31 -0.93 -1.81
C ASN A 467 -16.54 0.57 -1.48
N SER A 468 -17.51 1.22 -2.15
CA SER A 468 -17.80 2.64 -1.93
C SER A 468 -18.35 2.95 -0.53
N ILE A 469 -18.96 1.98 0.14
CA ILE A 469 -19.47 2.10 1.51
C ILE A 469 -18.51 1.53 2.55
N GLY A 470 -17.29 1.13 2.15
CA GLY A 470 -16.25 0.70 3.08
C GLY A 470 -16.44 -0.70 3.64
N TYR A 471 -17.17 -1.55 2.94
CA TYR A 471 -17.39 -2.92 3.38
C TYR A 471 -16.11 -3.76 3.27
N ASP A 472 -15.72 -4.41 4.36
CA ASP A 472 -14.50 -5.20 4.43
C ASP A 472 -14.82 -6.69 4.23
N VAL A 473 -14.19 -7.31 3.23
CA VAL A 473 -14.40 -8.75 2.91
C VAL A 473 -13.46 -9.63 3.73
N MET A 474 -12.42 -9.03 4.33
CA MET A 474 -11.52 -9.80 5.18
C MET A 474 -12.20 -10.12 6.51
N PRO A 475 -12.19 -11.37 6.94
CA PRO A 475 -12.63 -11.75 8.27
C PRO A 475 -11.76 -11.09 9.34
N ASP A 476 -12.34 -10.76 10.49
CA ASP A 476 -11.63 -10.15 11.63
C ASP A 476 -10.52 -11.05 12.16
N ALA A 477 -10.68 -12.37 12.07
CA ALA A 477 -9.68 -13.37 12.42
C ALA A 477 -9.56 -14.41 11.30
N ILE A 478 -8.34 -14.70 10.87
CA ILE A 478 -8.03 -15.71 9.87
C ILE A 478 -7.51 -16.95 10.62
N GLU A 479 -8.27 -18.05 10.57
CA GLU A 479 -7.91 -19.30 11.26
C GLU A 479 -6.69 -19.98 10.60
N SER A 480 -6.61 -19.94 9.29
CA SER A 480 -5.50 -20.49 8.51
C SER A 480 -5.29 -19.72 7.21
N HIS A 481 -4.04 -19.62 6.78
CA HIS A 481 -3.66 -19.01 5.51
C HIS A 481 -3.68 -19.99 4.31
N ASP A 482 -4.19 -21.20 4.46
CA ASP A 482 -4.44 -22.06 3.31
C ASP A 482 -5.62 -21.54 2.46
N ILE A 483 -5.58 -21.82 1.15
CA ILE A 483 -6.53 -21.23 0.21
C ILE A 483 -7.95 -21.68 0.47
N GLN A 484 -8.17 -22.93 0.88
CA GLN A 484 -9.51 -23.48 1.08
C GLN A 484 -10.20 -22.84 2.28
N THR A 485 -9.48 -22.72 3.41
CA THR A 485 -9.99 -22.06 4.62
C THR A 485 -10.26 -20.59 4.33
N LEU A 486 -9.31 -19.87 3.72
CA LEU A 486 -9.48 -18.46 3.39
C LEU A 486 -10.66 -18.23 2.43
N ALA A 487 -10.83 -19.08 1.41
CA ALA A 487 -11.97 -19.01 0.50
C ALA A 487 -13.31 -19.26 1.21
N GLY A 488 -13.33 -20.20 2.17
CA GLY A 488 -14.49 -20.47 3.02
C GLY A 488 -14.88 -19.28 3.90
N GLU A 489 -13.92 -18.66 4.54
CA GLU A 489 -14.09 -17.47 5.38
C GLU A 489 -14.58 -16.26 4.57
N ILE A 490 -13.99 -15.99 3.40
CA ILE A 490 -14.44 -14.94 2.49
C ILE A 490 -15.91 -15.18 2.08
N ARG A 491 -16.26 -16.42 1.72
CA ARG A 491 -17.64 -16.79 1.36
C ARG A 491 -18.59 -16.51 2.51
N LYS A 492 -18.22 -16.91 3.73
CA LYS A 492 -19.03 -16.71 4.92
C LYS A 492 -19.25 -15.22 5.20
N THR A 493 -18.17 -14.44 5.21
CA THR A 493 -18.24 -12.99 5.45
C THR A 493 -19.15 -12.30 4.43
N MET A 494 -19.01 -12.64 3.14
CA MET A 494 -19.88 -12.08 2.08
C MET A 494 -21.34 -12.47 2.27
N ALA A 495 -21.62 -13.73 2.59
CA ALA A 495 -22.98 -14.21 2.83
C ALA A 495 -23.61 -13.60 4.09
N ASP A 496 -22.83 -13.35 5.12
CA ASP A 496 -23.29 -12.70 6.34
C ASP A 496 -23.69 -11.24 6.09
N TRP A 497 -22.98 -10.54 5.20
CA TRP A 497 -23.37 -9.17 4.80
C TRP A 497 -24.67 -9.13 4.01
N GLU A 498 -24.84 -10.06 3.09
CA GLU A 498 -26.08 -10.16 2.31
C GLU A 498 -27.30 -10.43 3.21
N LYS A 499 -27.11 -11.23 4.28
CA LYS A 499 -28.18 -11.57 5.24
C LYS A 499 -28.45 -10.48 6.27
N ALA A 500 -27.40 -9.84 6.79
CA ALA A 500 -27.54 -8.84 7.84
C ALA A 500 -28.18 -7.54 7.35
N GLY A 501 -28.23 -7.32 6.04
CA GLY A 501 -28.59 -6.04 5.44
C GLY A 501 -27.55 -4.96 5.77
N LEU A 502 -27.55 -3.87 5.00
CA LEU A 502 -26.66 -2.74 5.23
C LEU A 502 -27.24 -1.89 6.36
N ARG A 503 -26.63 -1.97 7.54
CA ARG A 503 -26.98 -1.12 8.70
C ARG A 503 -25.77 -0.29 9.10
N PRO A 504 -25.96 0.99 9.50
CA PRO A 504 -24.92 1.76 10.18
C PRO A 504 -24.42 0.98 11.41
N ALA A 505 -23.18 1.23 11.84
CA ALA A 505 -22.70 0.68 13.09
C ALA A 505 -23.64 1.12 14.23
N GLU A 506 -24.09 0.19 15.07
CA GLU A 506 -24.84 0.56 16.27
C GLU A 506 -23.94 1.48 17.11
N THR A 507 -24.40 2.69 17.34
CA THR A 507 -23.67 3.63 18.20
C THR A 507 -23.47 2.94 19.55
N PRO A 508 -22.23 2.68 20.01
CA PRO A 508 -22.04 2.11 21.33
C PRO A 508 -22.73 3.02 22.34
N ALA A 509 -23.60 2.44 23.17
CA ALA A 509 -24.25 3.19 24.22
C ALA A 509 -23.19 3.97 25.00
N PRO A 510 -23.42 5.26 25.32
CA PRO A 510 -22.43 6.05 26.04
C PRO A 510 -22.06 5.28 27.31
N ALA A 511 -20.76 4.98 27.45
CA ALA A 511 -20.25 4.32 28.64
C ALA A 511 -20.76 5.13 29.82
N GLN A 512 -21.64 4.55 30.62
CA GLN A 512 -22.10 5.16 31.85
C GLN A 512 -20.85 5.50 32.64
N ALA A 513 -20.60 6.78 32.84
CA ALA A 513 -19.53 7.26 33.67
C ALA A 513 -19.72 6.61 35.06
N ALA A 514 -18.89 5.59 35.32
CA ALA A 514 -18.75 5.04 36.64
C ALA A 514 -18.17 6.17 37.50
N GLY A 515 -18.98 6.66 38.45
CA GLY A 515 -18.67 7.72 39.39
C GLY A 515 -17.56 7.39 40.36
#